data_7264223ae352161714ddb3b234e5774c
#
_entry.id   7264223ae352161714ddb3b234e5774c
#
_cell.length_a   1.000
_cell.length_b   1.000
_cell.length_c   1.000
_cell.angle_alpha   90.00
_cell.angle_beta   90.00
_cell.angle_gamma   90.00
#
_symmetry.space_group_name_H-M   'P 1'
#
loop_
_entity.id
_entity.type
_entity.pdbx_description
1 polymer ?
#
loop_
_entity_poly.entity_id
_entity_poly.type
_entity_poly.pdbx_seq_one_letter_code
_entity_poly.pdbx_strand_id
1 'polypeptide(L)'
;MVAFTRFQTPLKTGIEAISASPGLSNLTLAARRRYSDWMIWTALAIVLATGTVLPTGPALPQAGVQLIKVDLSVVTKGYRMSKLIGSNVVNDKSEKIGTVDDVIADKDKKQLSFAVLQVGGFLGLGGRLVAVPYDSLVIDDTGQKITLPGASKDELKKLSEFNYPA
;
A
#
# COMPACT_ATOMS: atom_id res chain seq x y z
N MET A 1 -49.59 -10.11 18.09
CA MET A 1 -50.08 -10.87 16.94
C MET A 1 -49.85 -10.03 15.70
N VAL A 2 -48.68 -10.06 15.13
CA VAL A 2 -48.35 -9.42 13.85
C VAL A 2 -47.43 -10.37 13.09
N ALA A 3 -47.81 -10.67 11.86
CA ALA A 3 -47.33 -11.71 11.02
C ALA A 3 -45.91 -11.45 10.44
N PHE A 4 -45.13 -12.51 10.45
CA PHE A 4 -43.82 -12.63 9.84
C PHE A 4 -43.99 -13.00 8.36
N THR A 5 -43.80 -12.07 7.44
CA THR A 5 -43.86 -12.36 6.01
C THR A 5 -42.47 -12.78 5.51
N ARG A 6 -42.36 -14.06 5.25
CA ARG A 6 -41.21 -14.73 4.64
C ARG A 6 -41.21 -14.43 3.14
N PHE A 7 -40.20 -13.74 2.65
CA PHE A 7 -39.96 -13.57 1.22
C PHE A 7 -38.99 -14.64 0.73
N GLN A 8 -39.53 -15.67 0.06
CA GLN A 8 -38.74 -16.68 -0.64
C GLN A 8 -38.68 -16.29 -2.12
N THR A 9 -37.48 -16.08 -2.65
CA THR A 9 -37.24 -16.04 -4.08
C THR A 9 -36.71 -17.38 -4.57
N PRO A 10 -37.25 -17.99 -5.62
CA PRO A 10 -36.76 -19.24 -6.17
C PRO A 10 -35.55 -19.04 -7.09
N LEU A 11 -34.53 -19.82 -6.86
CA LEU A 11 -33.43 -20.06 -7.77
C LEU A 11 -33.92 -20.73 -9.05
N LYS A 12 -33.75 -20.09 -10.19
CA LYS A 12 -34.02 -20.70 -11.48
C LYS A 12 -32.70 -21.19 -12.08
N THR A 13 -32.49 -22.47 -11.97
CA THR A 13 -31.45 -23.25 -12.65
C THR A 13 -31.76 -23.27 -14.14
N GLY A 14 -30.89 -22.77 -14.98
CA GLY A 14 -30.94 -22.94 -16.42
C GLY A 14 -29.59 -23.43 -16.93
N ILE A 15 -29.40 -24.73 -16.93
CA ILE A 15 -28.31 -25.39 -17.64
C ILE A 15 -28.88 -25.77 -18.99
N GLU A 16 -28.59 -25.05 -20.05
CA GLU A 16 -28.81 -25.54 -21.40
C GLU A 16 -27.48 -25.93 -22.05
N ALA A 17 -27.39 -27.20 -22.25
CA ALA A 17 -26.35 -27.85 -23.04
C ALA A 17 -26.44 -27.43 -24.50
N ILE A 18 -25.39 -26.83 -25.03
CA ILE A 18 -25.25 -26.65 -26.47
C ILE A 18 -24.44 -27.80 -27.03
N SER A 19 -25.20 -28.62 -27.70
CA SER A 19 -24.88 -29.75 -28.54
C SER A 19 -23.68 -29.53 -29.48
N ALA A 20 -22.84 -30.55 -29.50
CA ALA A 20 -21.75 -30.74 -30.43
C ALA A 20 -22.20 -30.74 -31.89
N SER A 21 -21.55 -29.97 -32.73
CA SER A 21 -21.60 -30.13 -34.19
C SER A 21 -20.35 -30.92 -34.63
N PRO A 22 -20.49 -32.08 -35.26
CA PRO A 22 -19.36 -32.74 -35.91
C PRO A 22 -19.28 -32.26 -37.35
N GLY A 23 -18.07 -31.98 -37.82
CA GLY A 23 -17.83 -31.97 -39.23
C GLY A 23 -17.08 -30.78 -39.79
N LEU A 24 -15.75 -30.77 -39.67
CA LEU A 24 -14.83 -30.18 -40.64
C LEU A 24 -13.42 -30.76 -40.44
N SER A 25 -13.34 -32.08 -40.34
CA SER A 25 -12.14 -32.81 -40.71
C SER A 25 -12.23 -33.10 -42.22
N ASN A 26 -11.21 -32.74 -42.93
CA ASN A 26 -10.92 -33.04 -44.36
C ASN A 26 -11.09 -31.88 -45.35
N LEU A 27 -10.36 -30.81 -45.18
CA LEU A 27 -9.98 -29.96 -46.28
C LEU A 27 -8.68 -29.25 -45.94
N THR A 28 -7.61 -29.77 -46.44
CA THR A 28 -6.44 -29.05 -47.02
C THR A 28 -5.15 -29.75 -46.74
N LEU A 29 -5.06 -30.93 -47.35
CA LEU A 29 -3.76 -31.54 -47.65
C LEU A 29 -3.58 -31.56 -49.18
N ALA A 30 -3.72 -30.44 -49.84
CA ALA A 30 -3.36 -30.34 -51.27
C ALA A 30 -3.22 -28.89 -51.74
N ALA A 31 -2.28 -28.15 -51.17
CA ALA A 31 -1.73 -26.98 -51.86
C ALA A 31 -0.30 -26.71 -51.39
N ARG A 32 0.54 -27.73 -51.47
CA ARG A 32 1.97 -27.52 -51.49
C ARG A 32 2.34 -26.97 -52.85
N ARG A 33 1.97 -25.74 -53.13
CA ARG A 33 2.53 -25.00 -54.27
C ARG A 33 3.96 -24.66 -53.94
N ARG A 34 4.83 -25.21 -54.77
CA ARG A 34 6.22 -24.82 -54.89
C ARG A 34 6.27 -23.33 -55.14
N TYR A 35 6.45 -22.54 -54.09
CA TYR A 35 6.94 -21.19 -54.25
C TYR A 35 8.36 -21.31 -54.74
N SER A 36 8.57 -20.95 -56.01
CA SER A 36 9.88 -21.00 -56.63
C SER A 36 10.84 -20.11 -55.84
N ASP A 37 11.98 -20.67 -55.51
CA ASP A 37 13.01 -20.06 -54.66
C ASP A 37 13.46 -18.66 -55.11
N TRP A 38 13.18 -18.28 -56.36
CA TRP A 38 13.54 -16.97 -56.88
C TRP A 38 12.72 -15.82 -56.25
N MET A 39 11.51 -16.07 -55.81
CA MET A 39 10.70 -15.04 -55.10
C MET A 39 11.24 -14.70 -53.72
N ILE A 40 11.91 -15.66 -53.07
CA ILE A 40 12.50 -15.45 -51.74
C ILE A 40 13.71 -14.50 -51.87
N TRP A 41 14.49 -14.67 -52.91
CA TRP A 41 15.69 -13.84 -53.14
C TRP A 41 15.33 -12.41 -53.57
N THR A 42 14.24 -12.23 -54.34
CA THR A 42 13.77 -10.87 -54.69
C THR A 42 13.17 -10.13 -53.51
N ALA A 43 12.48 -10.83 -52.62
CA ALA A 43 11.95 -10.22 -51.37
C ALA A 43 13.11 -9.80 -50.43
N LEU A 44 14.18 -10.57 -50.33
CA LEU A 44 15.34 -10.27 -49.52
C LEU A 44 16.12 -9.04 -50.05
N ALA A 45 16.22 -8.94 -51.40
CA ALA A 45 16.93 -7.82 -52.04
C ALA A 45 16.22 -6.47 -51.86
N ILE A 46 14.87 -6.47 -51.81
CA ILE A 46 14.08 -5.24 -51.58
C ILE A 46 14.19 -4.73 -50.14
N VAL A 47 14.32 -5.64 -49.16
CA VAL A 47 14.48 -5.26 -47.76
C VAL A 47 15.83 -4.58 -47.49
N LEU A 48 16.87 -4.94 -48.28
CA LEU A 48 18.18 -4.31 -48.14
C LEU A 48 18.31 -2.95 -48.85
N ALA A 49 17.43 -2.66 -49.83
CA ALA A 49 17.46 -1.40 -50.58
C ALA A 49 16.59 -0.29 -49.95
N THR A 50 15.54 -0.65 -49.21
CA THR A 50 14.76 0.29 -48.43
C THR A 50 15.32 0.33 -47.02
N GLY A 51 16.14 1.33 -46.73
CA GLY A 51 16.62 1.57 -45.37
C GLY A 51 15.41 1.55 -44.43
N THR A 52 15.32 0.54 -43.60
CA THR A 52 14.27 0.46 -42.55
C THR A 52 14.52 1.61 -41.60
N VAL A 53 13.78 2.70 -41.81
CA VAL A 53 13.60 3.71 -40.81
C VAL A 53 12.77 3.04 -39.72
N LEU A 54 13.46 2.51 -38.71
CA LEU A 54 12.78 2.07 -37.50
C LEU A 54 11.98 3.28 -36.99
N PRO A 55 10.66 3.17 -36.80
CA PRO A 55 9.94 4.25 -36.16
C PRO A 55 10.55 4.41 -34.76
N THR A 56 11.33 5.49 -34.60
CA THR A 56 11.65 5.96 -33.26
C THR A 56 10.32 6.35 -32.65
N GLY A 57 9.72 5.41 -31.91
CA GLY A 57 8.54 5.69 -31.12
C GLY A 57 8.82 6.90 -30.26
N PRO A 58 7.82 7.74 -29.97
CA PRO A 58 7.99 8.88 -29.10
C PRO A 58 8.62 8.35 -27.81
N ALA A 59 9.82 8.83 -27.48
CA ALA A 59 10.44 8.57 -26.19
C ALA A 59 9.45 9.07 -25.15
N LEU A 60 8.85 8.13 -24.38
CA LEU A 60 8.02 8.50 -23.26
C LEU A 60 8.86 9.40 -22.36
N PRO A 61 8.41 10.62 -22.03
CA PRO A 61 9.14 11.44 -21.11
C PRO A 61 9.27 10.66 -19.80
N GLN A 62 10.49 10.26 -19.45
CA GLN A 62 10.74 9.77 -18.11
C GLN A 62 10.40 10.94 -17.20
N ALA A 63 9.33 10.78 -16.41
CA ALA A 63 8.99 11.71 -15.37
C ALA A 63 10.13 11.67 -14.36
N GLY A 64 11.14 12.49 -14.59
CA GLY A 64 12.23 12.68 -13.64
C GLY A 64 11.63 13.19 -12.34
N VAL A 65 12.01 12.57 -11.23
CA VAL A 65 11.65 13.07 -9.91
C VAL A 65 12.22 14.49 -9.81
N GLN A 66 11.35 15.50 -9.78
CA GLN A 66 11.79 16.87 -9.58
C GLN A 66 12.24 17.02 -8.12
N LEU A 67 13.52 17.15 -7.91
CA LEU A 67 14.09 17.47 -6.60
C LEU A 67 13.69 18.90 -6.24
N ILE A 68 12.72 19.01 -5.35
CA ILE A 68 12.27 20.30 -4.81
C ILE A 68 13.36 20.80 -3.85
N LYS A 69 13.80 22.05 -4.01
CA LYS A 69 14.64 22.70 -3.00
C LYS A 69 13.85 22.83 -1.71
N VAL A 70 14.28 22.11 -0.68
CA VAL A 70 13.68 22.18 0.64
C VAL A 70 14.36 23.29 1.43
N ASP A 71 13.55 24.15 2.05
CA ASP A 71 14.06 25.16 2.97
C ASP A 71 14.48 24.49 4.29
N LEU A 72 15.79 24.47 4.53
CA LEU A 72 16.36 23.86 5.73
C LEU A 72 15.87 24.51 7.02
N SER A 73 15.50 25.80 6.98
CA SER A 73 14.96 26.49 8.16
C SER A 73 13.61 25.92 8.61
N VAL A 74 12.82 25.40 7.68
CA VAL A 74 11.55 24.72 7.99
C VAL A 74 11.82 23.32 8.53
N VAL A 75 12.79 22.60 7.94
CA VAL A 75 13.14 21.25 8.39
C VAL A 75 13.67 21.24 9.82
N THR A 76 14.45 22.26 10.19
CA THR A 76 15.04 22.35 11.54
C THR A 76 14.01 22.65 12.62
N LYS A 77 12.83 23.13 12.27
CA LYS A 77 11.70 23.34 13.21
C LYS A 77 10.92 22.06 13.51
N GLY A 78 11.12 21.01 12.71
CA GLY A 78 10.44 19.72 12.91
C GLY A 78 11.09 18.87 13.99
N TYR A 79 10.33 17.95 14.54
CA TYR A 79 10.84 16.97 15.49
C TYR A 79 11.51 15.81 14.78
N ARG A 80 12.61 15.33 15.34
CA ARG A 80 13.26 14.11 14.87
C ARG A 80 12.58 12.91 15.48
N MET A 81 11.87 12.13 14.66
CA MET A 81 11.14 10.93 15.13
C MET A 81 12.04 9.95 15.88
N SER A 82 13.30 9.81 15.43
CA SER A 82 14.30 8.98 16.13
C SER A 82 14.63 9.44 17.56
N LYS A 83 14.26 10.65 17.93
CA LYS A 83 14.42 11.16 19.31
C LYS A 83 13.15 10.99 20.12
N LEU A 84 11.99 10.93 19.47
CA LEU A 84 10.72 10.67 20.14
C LEU A 84 10.57 9.20 20.53
N ILE A 85 11.04 8.29 19.67
CA ILE A 85 11.06 6.85 19.95
C ILE A 85 11.95 6.59 21.18
N GLY A 86 11.42 5.86 22.14
CA GLY A 86 12.06 5.59 23.42
C GLY A 86 11.83 6.67 24.49
N SER A 87 11.22 7.81 24.13
CA SER A 87 10.94 8.88 25.10
C SER A 87 9.78 8.54 26.02
N ASN A 88 9.83 9.06 27.24
CA ASN A 88 8.76 8.87 28.22
C ASN A 88 7.54 9.72 27.89
N VAL A 89 6.36 9.12 28.00
CA VAL A 89 5.08 9.80 27.91
C VAL A 89 4.54 9.99 29.30
N VAL A 90 4.14 11.23 29.62
CA VAL A 90 3.56 11.61 30.90
C VAL A 90 2.14 12.10 30.73
N ASN A 91 1.36 12.10 31.81
CA ASN A 91 0.04 12.72 31.86
C ASN A 91 0.12 14.18 32.35
N ASP A 92 -1.04 14.82 32.52
CA ASP A 92 -1.15 16.20 33.04
C ASP A 92 -0.54 16.38 34.46
N LYS A 93 -0.45 15.29 35.20
CA LYS A 93 0.16 15.28 36.55
C LYS A 93 1.66 15.02 36.50
N SER A 94 2.25 14.96 35.31
CA SER A 94 3.66 14.59 35.09
C SER A 94 4.01 13.15 35.55
N GLU A 95 3.02 12.28 35.67
CA GLU A 95 3.22 10.87 35.97
C GLU A 95 3.55 10.11 34.70
N LYS A 96 4.57 9.25 34.73
CA LYS A 96 4.91 8.41 33.57
C LYS A 96 3.83 7.36 33.34
N ILE A 97 3.16 7.45 32.19
CA ILE A 97 2.09 6.53 31.76
C ILE A 97 2.54 5.52 30.71
N GLY A 98 3.63 5.82 30.00
CA GLY A 98 4.19 4.92 28.99
C GLY A 98 5.51 5.40 28.40
N THR A 99 5.91 4.75 27.34
CA THR A 99 7.08 5.12 26.52
C THR A 99 6.70 5.00 25.06
N VAL A 100 7.16 5.90 24.20
CA VAL A 100 6.92 5.81 22.76
C VAL A 100 7.73 4.63 22.21
N ASP A 101 7.05 3.65 21.64
CA ASP A 101 7.65 2.50 20.97
C ASP A 101 7.93 2.80 19.50
N ASP A 102 6.93 3.33 18.79
CA ASP A 102 7.05 3.69 17.38
C ASP A 102 6.06 4.78 16.98
N VAL A 103 6.24 5.34 15.77
CA VAL A 103 5.32 6.32 15.18
C VAL A 103 4.94 5.85 13.77
N ILE A 104 3.66 5.68 13.54
CA ILE A 104 3.11 5.12 12.31
C ILE A 104 2.59 6.22 11.39
N ALA A 105 3.07 6.24 10.16
CA ALA A 105 2.55 7.10 9.10
C ALA A 105 1.44 6.38 8.31
N ASP A 106 0.40 7.13 7.99
CA ASP A 106 -0.66 6.66 7.07
C ASP A 106 -0.09 6.59 5.64
N LYS A 107 -0.27 5.45 4.99
CA LYS A 107 0.24 5.21 3.64
C LYS A 107 -0.40 6.12 2.60
N ASP A 108 -1.68 6.40 2.76
CA ASP A 108 -2.46 7.17 1.79
C ASP A 108 -2.24 8.68 1.97
N LYS A 109 -2.24 9.14 3.21
CA LYS A 109 -2.08 10.57 3.54
C LYS A 109 -0.62 11.00 3.64
N LYS A 110 0.31 10.04 3.76
CA LYS A 110 1.76 10.29 3.95
C LYS A 110 2.04 11.22 5.14
N GLN A 111 1.21 11.12 6.18
CA GLN A 111 1.30 11.90 7.40
C GLN A 111 1.41 10.98 8.62
N LEU A 112 1.99 11.47 9.69
CA LEU A 112 2.00 10.77 10.95
C LEU A 112 0.58 10.70 11.49
N SER A 113 0.09 9.49 11.77
CA SER A 113 -1.29 9.29 12.18
C SER A 113 -1.41 8.69 13.56
N PHE A 114 -0.49 7.82 13.94
CA PHE A 114 -0.55 7.13 15.22
C PHE A 114 0.82 7.07 15.89
N ALA A 115 0.82 7.10 17.21
CA ALA A 115 1.96 6.73 18.02
C ALA A 115 1.65 5.41 18.74
N VAL A 116 2.60 4.50 18.75
CA VAL A 116 2.52 3.26 19.51
C VAL A 116 3.21 3.49 20.84
N LEU A 117 2.48 3.31 21.92
CA LEU A 117 2.96 3.49 23.26
C LEU A 117 3.11 2.13 23.95
N GLN A 118 4.25 1.89 24.57
CA GLN A 118 4.44 0.79 25.50
C GLN A 118 3.97 1.20 26.89
N VAL A 119 2.93 0.55 27.40
CA VAL A 119 2.29 0.84 28.67
C VAL A 119 2.53 -0.30 29.65
N GLY A 120 3.10 0.01 30.80
CA GLY A 120 3.47 -1.00 31.80
C GLY A 120 4.81 -1.67 31.48
N GLY A 121 5.01 -2.88 32.02
CA GLY A 121 6.28 -3.56 31.98
C GLY A 121 7.31 -3.04 33.00
N PHE A 122 8.40 -3.79 33.13
CA PHE A 122 9.54 -3.43 33.95
C PHE A 122 10.79 -3.36 33.07
N LEU A 123 11.48 -2.23 33.06
CA LEU A 123 12.68 -2.00 32.22
C LEU A 123 12.44 -2.29 30.72
N GLY A 124 11.24 -1.95 30.21
CA GLY A 124 10.91 -2.20 28.80
C GLY A 124 10.46 -3.62 28.46
N LEU A 125 10.41 -4.53 29.44
CA LEU A 125 9.98 -5.91 29.23
C LEU A 125 8.53 -6.12 29.72
N GLY A 126 7.73 -6.84 28.91
CA GLY A 126 6.36 -7.22 29.27
C GLY A 126 5.36 -6.05 29.28
N GLY A 127 5.67 -4.95 28.62
CA GLY A 127 4.74 -3.85 28.41
C GLY A 127 3.75 -4.17 27.31
N ARG A 128 2.51 -3.65 27.45
CA ARG A 128 1.46 -3.75 26.44
C ARG A 128 1.61 -2.61 25.45
N LEU A 129 1.52 -2.90 24.15
CA LEU A 129 1.52 -1.89 23.11
C LEU A 129 0.10 -1.38 22.88
N VAL A 130 -0.07 -0.08 22.81
CA VAL A 130 -1.34 0.58 22.50
C VAL A 130 -1.10 1.69 21.48
N ALA A 131 -2.00 1.79 20.49
CA ALA A 131 -1.94 2.87 19.51
C ALA A 131 -2.83 4.03 19.94
N VAL A 132 -2.28 5.24 19.89
CA VAL A 132 -3.01 6.49 20.14
C VAL A 132 -2.84 7.43 18.94
N PRO A 133 -3.80 8.34 18.66
CA PRO A 133 -3.62 9.35 17.62
C PRO A 133 -2.37 10.19 17.90
N TYR A 134 -1.53 10.39 16.88
CA TYR A 134 -0.32 11.20 17.04
C TYR A 134 -0.64 12.65 17.48
N ASP A 135 -1.73 13.21 16.96
CA ASP A 135 -2.18 14.57 17.25
C ASP A 135 -2.68 14.74 18.71
N SER A 136 -2.91 13.64 19.43
CA SER A 136 -3.24 13.69 20.85
C SER A 136 -2.02 13.92 21.74
N LEU A 137 -0.82 13.80 21.19
CA LEU A 137 0.41 14.01 21.93
C LEU A 137 0.82 15.48 21.88
N VAL A 138 1.12 16.04 23.02
CA VAL A 138 1.73 17.37 23.16
C VAL A 138 3.22 17.18 23.38
N ILE A 139 4.02 17.59 22.40
CA ILE A 139 5.47 17.49 22.42
C ILE A 139 6.03 18.87 22.70
N ASP A 140 6.95 18.98 23.65
CA ASP A 140 7.62 20.25 23.95
C ASP A 140 8.58 20.68 22.83
N ASP A 141 8.97 21.94 22.82
CA ASP A 141 9.84 22.51 21.79
C ASP A 141 11.21 21.79 21.66
N THR A 142 11.64 21.12 22.72
CA THR A 142 12.90 20.38 22.76
C THR A 142 12.74 18.94 22.24
N GLY A 143 11.51 18.45 22.11
CA GLY A 143 11.21 17.07 21.74
C GLY A 143 11.54 16.04 22.84
N GLN A 144 11.78 16.50 24.08
CA GLN A 144 12.19 15.62 25.19
C GLN A 144 11.02 15.23 26.09
N LYS A 145 10.03 16.11 26.24
CA LYS A 145 8.85 15.87 27.06
C LYS A 145 7.63 15.63 26.14
N ILE A 146 7.04 14.47 26.28
CA ILE A 146 5.82 14.10 25.57
C ILE A 146 4.71 13.95 26.60
N THR A 147 3.65 14.73 26.43
CA THR A 147 2.47 14.70 27.30
C THR A 147 1.27 14.15 26.53
N LEU A 148 0.54 13.24 27.11
CA LEU A 148 -0.77 12.79 26.63
C LEU A 148 -1.83 13.29 27.62
N PRO A 149 -2.45 14.45 27.33
CA PRO A 149 -3.41 15.07 28.24
C PRO A 149 -4.63 14.18 28.48
N GLY A 150 -5.17 14.23 29.69
CA GLY A 150 -6.38 13.49 30.06
C GLY A 150 -6.23 11.98 30.15
N ALA A 151 -5.04 11.44 29.94
CA ALA A 151 -4.81 10.00 29.96
C ALA A 151 -4.28 9.53 31.32
N SER A 152 -4.62 8.30 31.67
CA SER A 152 -4.02 7.57 32.77
C SER A 152 -3.46 6.23 32.32
N LYS A 153 -2.51 5.70 33.08
CA LYS A 153 -1.93 4.38 32.79
C LYS A 153 -2.99 3.28 32.74
N ASP A 154 -4.01 3.38 33.59
CA ASP A 154 -5.06 2.36 33.67
C ASP A 154 -6.08 2.48 32.51
N GLU A 155 -6.34 3.68 32.02
CA GLU A 155 -7.14 3.88 30.82
C GLU A 155 -6.42 3.36 29.58
N LEU A 156 -5.14 3.64 29.45
CA LEU A 156 -4.35 3.12 28.34
C LEU A 156 -4.32 1.58 28.33
N LYS A 157 -4.26 0.93 29.49
CA LYS A 157 -4.32 -0.53 29.59
C LYS A 157 -5.65 -1.14 29.16
N LYS A 158 -6.73 -0.37 29.16
CA LYS A 158 -8.06 -0.81 28.70
C LYS A 158 -8.21 -0.75 27.17
N LEU A 159 -7.33 -0.01 26.48
CA LEU A 159 -7.35 0.04 25.03
C LEU A 159 -6.99 -1.33 24.44
N SER A 160 -7.41 -1.55 23.19
CA SER A 160 -7.02 -2.76 22.46
C SER A 160 -5.50 -2.82 22.30
N GLU A 161 -4.95 -4.01 22.52
CA GLU A 161 -3.53 -4.23 22.33
C GLU A 161 -3.19 -4.13 20.85
N PHE A 162 -2.14 -3.40 20.56
CA PHE A 162 -1.61 -3.26 19.22
C PHE A 162 -0.54 -4.34 18.98
N ASN A 163 -0.62 -5.01 17.83
CA ASN A 163 0.40 -5.95 17.39
C ASN A 163 0.88 -5.51 16.00
N TYR A 164 2.18 -5.49 15.80
CA TYR A 164 2.72 -5.22 14.47
C TYR A 164 2.32 -6.35 13.51
N PRO A 165 1.89 -6.00 12.29
CA PRO A 165 1.66 -7.02 11.27
C PRO A 165 2.98 -7.72 10.94
N ALA A 166 2.90 -9.03 10.71
CA ALA A 166 4.03 -9.87 10.33
C ALA A 166 4.50 -9.58 8.90
#